data_02a5a49aead19c176864e9cb15ebfd7c
#
_entry.id   02a5a49aead19c176864e9cb15ebfd7c
#
_cell.length_a   1.000
_cell.length_b   1.000
_cell.length_c   1.000
_cell.angle_alpha   90.00
_cell.angle_beta   90.00
_cell.angle_gamma   90.00
#
_symmetry.space_group_name_H-M   'P 1'
#
loop_
_entity.id
_entity.type
_entity.pdbx_description
1 polymer ?
#
loop_
_entity_poly.entity_id
_entity_poly.type
_entity_poly.pdbx_seq_one_letter_code
_entity_poly.pdbx_strand_id
1 'polypeptide(L)'
;MAFDYKKEYKEYYQPPKKPALTEIPPMHFLAVRGKGNPNAEDGAYQQALSRLYGVAFTLRMSRKAGKNIEGYFEYVVPPLEGLWQQNGSPDGSFDYSRKDDLSWISMIRLPDFITEADVQWAIAEVQRKKQLDCSDVEFFTYDEGLCVQVMHIGSYDSEPETIAQMTTYLTEQGCIADHSETRIHHEIYLSDPRKAATEKLKTVIRIPVKRI
;
A
#
# COMPACT_ATOMS: atom_id res chain seq x y z
N MET A 1 10.98 20.96 9.07
CA MET A 1 9.86 20.49 8.22
C MET A 1 9.76 18.99 8.44
N ALA A 2 8.56 18.40 8.57
CA ALA A 2 8.46 16.96 8.75
C ALA A 2 8.89 16.23 7.45
N PHE A 3 9.55 15.10 7.59
CA PHE A 3 9.98 14.26 6.47
C PHE A 3 8.76 13.70 5.72
N ASP A 4 8.72 13.85 4.41
CA ASP A 4 7.59 13.39 3.58
C ASP A 4 8.08 12.36 2.57
N TYR A 5 7.76 11.09 2.81
CA TYR A 5 8.18 9.95 1.99
C TYR A 5 7.87 10.13 0.51
N LYS A 6 6.73 10.72 0.17
CA LYS A 6 6.37 10.99 -1.23
C LYS A 6 7.27 11.99 -1.93
N LYS A 7 7.92 12.89 -1.16
CA LYS A 7 8.83 13.91 -1.71
C LYS A 7 10.25 13.43 -1.76
N GLU A 8 10.66 12.66 -0.74
CA GLU A 8 12.04 12.19 -0.59
C GLU A 8 12.32 10.97 -1.48
N TYR A 9 11.34 10.05 -1.62
CA TYR A 9 11.46 8.85 -2.43
C TYR A 9 10.58 8.94 -3.69
N LYS A 10 10.86 9.93 -4.55
CA LYS A 10 10.07 10.19 -5.77
C LYS A 10 10.07 9.00 -6.72
N GLU A 11 11.16 8.26 -6.79
CA GLU A 11 11.29 7.04 -7.59
C GLU A 11 10.24 5.99 -7.25
N TYR A 12 9.76 5.94 -6.00
CA TYR A 12 8.74 4.98 -5.55
C TYR A 12 7.33 5.56 -5.53
N TYR A 13 7.18 6.88 -5.28
CA TYR A 13 5.87 7.50 -5.07
C TYR A 13 5.43 8.45 -6.19
N GLN A 14 6.32 8.82 -7.08
CA GLN A 14 6.02 9.74 -8.18
C GLN A 14 6.59 9.22 -9.52
N PRO A 15 6.30 7.97 -9.90
CA PRO A 15 6.75 7.46 -11.19
C PRO A 15 6.15 8.27 -12.34
N PRO A 16 6.72 8.18 -13.55
CA PRO A 16 6.15 8.80 -14.73
C PRO A 16 4.80 8.19 -15.09
N LYS A 17 4.05 8.87 -15.99
CA LYS A 17 2.80 8.37 -16.57
C LYS A 17 3.02 7.29 -17.64
N LYS A 18 4.26 7.01 -18.01
CA LYS A 18 4.66 5.89 -18.86
C LYS A 18 5.23 4.79 -18.00
N PRO A 19 4.94 3.51 -18.29
CA PRO A 19 5.50 2.40 -17.54
C PRO A 19 7.04 2.45 -17.50
N ALA A 20 7.61 2.09 -16.36
CA ALA A 20 9.05 2.02 -16.16
C ALA A 20 9.41 0.86 -15.24
N LEU A 21 10.50 0.16 -15.54
CA LEU A 21 11.07 -0.84 -14.64
C LEU A 21 11.73 -0.14 -13.45
N THR A 22 11.55 -0.71 -12.27
CA THR A 22 12.15 -0.24 -11.03
C THR A 22 12.47 -1.42 -10.12
N GLU A 23 13.54 -1.28 -9.32
CA GLU A 23 13.88 -2.23 -8.26
C GLU A 23 13.43 -1.64 -6.93
N ILE A 24 12.60 -2.37 -6.21
CA ILE A 24 12.07 -1.94 -4.90
C ILE A 24 12.77 -2.77 -3.83
N PRO A 25 13.51 -2.11 -2.92
CA PRO A 25 14.17 -2.84 -1.82
C PRO A 25 13.13 -3.31 -0.79
N PRO A 26 13.50 -4.27 0.07
CA PRO A 26 12.67 -4.65 1.21
C PRO A 26 12.34 -3.43 2.06
N MET A 27 11.08 -3.30 2.44
CA MET A 27 10.57 -2.21 3.27
C MET A 27 9.69 -2.75 4.40
N HIS A 28 9.53 -1.97 5.47
CA HIS A 28 8.68 -2.30 6.59
C HIS A 28 7.36 -1.53 6.52
N PHE A 29 6.29 -2.21 6.90
CA PHE A 29 4.93 -1.68 6.87
C PHE A 29 4.17 -2.05 8.14
N LEU A 30 3.17 -1.23 8.49
CA LEU A 30 1.99 -1.73 9.19
C LEU A 30 1.10 -2.39 8.16
N ALA A 31 0.57 -3.57 8.45
CA ALA A 31 -0.33 -4.26 7.53
C ALA A 31 -1.55 -4.85 8.25
N VAL A 32 -2.66 -4.94 7.53
CA VAL A 32 -3.85 -5.71 7.90
C VAL A 32 -4.31 -6.49 6.68
N ARG A 33 -4.57 -7.78 6.88
CA ARG A 33 -5.04 -8.69 5.83
C ARG A 33 -6.55 -8.86 5.90
N GLY A 34 -7.18 -8.93 4.74
CA GLY A 34 -8.62 -9.17 4.67
C GLY A 34 -9.09 -9.65 3.32
N LYS A 35 -10.41 -9.84 3.23
CA LYS A 35 -11.11 -10.30 2.02
C LYS A 35 -12.41 -9.54 1.86
N GLY A 36 -12.90 -9.51 0.62
CA GLY A 36 -14.21 -8.96 0.28
C GLY A 36 -14.11 -7.58 -0.37
N ASN A 37 -15.29 -7.05 -0.65
CA ASN A 37 -15.46 -5.81 -1.39
C ASN A 37 -14.99 -4.59 -0.60
N PRO A 38 -13.99 -3.84 -1.08
CA PRO A 38 -13.48 -2.64 -0.39
C PRO A 38 -14.51 -1.50 -0.33
N ASN A 39 -15.54 -1.56 -1.17
CA ASN A 39 -16.60 -0.53 -1.23
C ASN A 39 -17.82 -0.88 -0.36
N ALA A 40 -17.81 -2.01 0.36
CA ALA A 40 -18.90 -2.37 1.26
C ALA A 40 -19.00 -1.34 2.40
N GLU A 41 -20.19 -0.82 2.63
CA GLU A 41 -20.45 0.12 3.73
C GLU A 41 -20.19 -0.58 5.06
N ASP A 42 -19.44 0.07 5.96
CA ASP A 42 -18.96 -0.48 7.23
C ASP A 42 -18.24 -1.86 7.09
N GLY A 43 -17.74 -2.15 5.90
CA GLY A 43 -17.08 -3.40 5.55
C GLY A 43 -15.72 -3.61 6.24
N ALA A 44 -15.22 -4.84 6.13
CA ALA A 44 -13.93 -5.26 6.71
C ALA A 44 -12.77 -4.35 6.26
N TYR A 45 -12.79 -3.88 5.01
CA TYR A 45 -11.75 -2.99 4.48
C TYR A 45 -11.71 -1.65 5.22
N GLN A 46 -12.85 -0.99 5.40
CA GLN A 46 -12.92 0.30 6.11
C GLN A 46 -12.53 0.17 7.58
N GLN A 47 -12.92 -0.94 8.23
CA GLN A 47 -12.50 -1.24 9.59
C GLN A 47 -10.98 -1.46 9.68
N ALA A 48 -10.39 -2.18 8.71
CA ALA A 48 -8.94 -2.36 8.62
C ALA A 48 -8.21 -1.02 8.50
N LEU A 49 -8.68 -0.11 7.63
CA LEU A 49 -8.10 1.23 7.48
C LEU A 49 -8.16 2.03 8.79
N SER A 50 -9.24 1.95 9.54
CA SER A 50 -9.37 2.61 10.84
C SER A 50 -8.32 2.14 11.83
N ARG A 51 -8.06 0.82 11.88
CA ARG A 51 -7.02 0.22 12.72
C ARG A 51 -5.61 0.63 12.28
N LEU A 52 -5.30 0.50 10.98
CA LEU A 52 -4.01 0.92 10.42
C LEU A 52 -3.67 2.37 10.74
N TYR A 53 -4.58 3.29 10.44
CA TYR A 53 -4.36 4.70 10.74
C TYR A 53 -4.33 4.98 12.24
N GLY A 54 -5.08 4.23 13.05
CA GLY A 54 -5.01 4.32 14.50
C GLY A 54 -3.61 4.07 15.03
N VAL A 55 -2.98 2.99 14.57
CA VAL A 55 -1.61 2.60 14.96
C VAL A 55 -0.57 3.54 14.33
N ALA A 56 -0.68 3.86 13.03
CA ALA A 56 0.24 4.75 12.33
C ALA A 56 0.33 6.14 12.97
N PHE A 57 -0.81 6.74 13.30
CA PHE A 57 -0.82 8.04 13.99
C PHE A 57 -0.31 7.95 15.43
N THR A 58 -0.52 6.84 16.11
CA THR A 58 0.01 6.65 17.48
C THR A 58 1.54 6.58 17.45
N LEU A 59 2.14 5.87 16.51
CA LEU A 59 3.60 5.84 16.28
C LEU A 59 4.13 7.24 15.96
N ARG A 60 3.51 7.94 15.01
CA ARG A 60 3.89 9.31 14.66
C ARG A 60 3.81 10.27 15.85
N MET A 61 2.89 10.05 16.75
CA MET A 61 2.68 10.91 17.94
C MET A 61 3.33 10.34 19.20
N SER A 62 4.22 9.35 19.08
CA SER A 62 4.85 8.64 20.21
C SER A 62 5.46 9.58 21.25
N ARG A 63 6.21 10.60 20.82
CA ARG A 63 6.81 11.60 21.73
C ARG A 63 5.77 12.34 22.57
N LYS A 64 4.63 12.68 21.98
CA LYS A 64 3.55 13.34 22.72
C LYS A 64 2.84 12.38 23.69
N ALA A 65 2.92 11.09 23.42
CA ALA A 65 2.44 10.03 24.31
C ALA A 65 3.46 9.63 25.38
N GLY A 66 4.62 10.29 25.44
CA GLY A 66 5.69 10.01 26.40
C GLY A 66 6.56 8.78 26.02
N LYS A 67 6.40 8.23 24.81
CA LYS A 67 7.23 7.15 24.29
C LYS A 67 8.38 7.73 23.46
N ASN A 68 9.60 7.50 23.91
CA ASN A 68 10.79 7.82 23.12
C ASN A 68 11.18 6.62 22.25
N ILE A 69 11.09 6.79 20.94
CA ILE A 69 11.54 5.82 19.95
C ILE A 69 12.94 6.26 19.48
N GLU A 70 13.90 5.35 19.51
CA GLU A 70 15.27 5.63 19.09
C GLU A 70 15.32 6.03 17.59
N GLY A 71 16.14 6.99 17.25
CA GLY A 71 16.26 7.49 15.87
C GLY A 71 15.06 8.31 15.37
N TYR A 72 14.05 8.55 16.21
CA TYR A 72 12.82 9.25 15.79
C TYR A 72 13.10 10.65 15.22
N PHE A 73 12.54 10.90 14.06
CA PHE A 73 12.36 12.24 13.48
C PHE A 73 10.90 12.49 13.09
N GLU A 74 10.51 13.75 13.00
CA GLU A 74 9.14 14.13 12.59
C GLU A 74 8.91 13.76 11.12
N TYR A 75 7.85 12.99 10.84
CA TYR A 75 7.47 12.56 9.51
C TYR A 75 5.96 12.72 9.24
N VAL A 76 5.61 12.79 7.97
CA VAL A 76 4.23 12.67 7.50
C VAL A 76 3.91 11.18 7.39
N VAL A 77 2.78 10.74 7.92
CA VAL A 77 2.33 9.36 7.73
C VAL A 77 2.30 9.07 6.21
N PRO A 78 3.01 8.03 5.74
CA PRO A 78 3.04 7.68 4.33
C PRO A 78 1.65 7.37 3.77
N PRO A 79 1.49 7.35 2.44
CA PRO A 79 0.22 7.01 1.84
C PRO A 79 -0.23 5.60 2.22
N LEU A 80 -1.54 5.37 2.12
CA LEU A 80 -2.10 4.02 2.13
C LEU A 80 -1.63 3.28 0.88
N GLU A 81 -1.25 2.04 1.05
CA GLU A 81 -0.87 1.11 -0.01
C GLU A 81 -1.73 -0.16 0.12
N GLY A 82 -1.92 -0.85 -0.97
CA GLY A 82 -2.70 -2.09 -1.00
C GLY A 82 -2.08 -3.13 -1.92
N LEU A 83 -1.91 -4.34 -1.41
CA LEU A 83 -1.59 -5.50 -2.23
C LEU A 83 -2.91 -6.24 -2.51
N TRP A 84 -3.17 -6.52 -3.79
CA TRP A 84 -4.46 -7.03 -4.25
C TRP A 84 -4.32 -8.34 -5.00
N GLN A 85 -5.21 -9.26 -4.72
CA GLN A 85 -5.33 -10.53 -5.42
C GLN A 85 -6.81 -10.91 -5.53
N GLN A 86 -7.20 -11.55 -6.61
CA GLN A 86 -8.54 -12.07 -6.78
C GLN A 86 -8.52 -13.60 -6.82
N ASN A 87 -9.44 -14.22 -6.09
CA ASN A 87 -9.55 -15.67 -6.06
C ASN A 87 -9.89 -16.22 -7.46
N GLY A 88 -9.11 -17.22 -7.90
CA GLY A 88 -9.25 -17.83 -9.22
C GLY A 88 -8.49 -17.12 -10.35
N SER A 89 -7.67 -16.11 -10.05
CA SER A 89 -6.87 -15.36 -11.02
C SER A 89 -5.37 -15.40 -10.63
N PRO A 90 -4.71 -16.55 -10.83
CA PRO A 90 -3.29 -16.71 -10.45
C PRO A 90 -2.35 -15.86 -11.31
N ASP A 91 -2.80 -15.37 -12.45
CA ASP A 91 -2.07 -14.49 -13.36
C ASP A 91 -2.12 -13.00 -12.94
N GLY A 92 -2.80 -12.71 -11.83
CA GLY A 92 -2.96 -11.35 -11.31
C GLY A 92 -3.99 -10.51 -12.08
N SER A 93 -4.82 -11.14 -12.94
CA SER A 93 -5.94 -10.45 -13.59
C SER A 93 -7.07 -10.17 -12.59
N PHE A 94 -7.86 -9.12 -12.86
CA PHE A 94 -9.02 -8.73 -12.05
C PHE A 94 -10.30 -8.73 -12.88
N ASP A 95 -11.33 -9.36 -12.35
CA ASP A 95 -12.71 -9.18 -12.78
C ASP A 95 -13.39 -8.14 -11.85
N TYR A 96 -13.50 -6.92 -12.30
CA TYR A 96 -14.02 -5.78 -11.52
C TYR A 96 -15.51 -5.94 -11.14
N SER A 97 -16.23 -6.90 -11.73
CA SER A 97 -17.61 -7.25 -11.34
C SER A 97 -17.65 -8.12 -10.09
N ARG A 98 -16.54 -8.79 -9.74
CA ARG A 98 -16.45 -9.77 -8.65
C ARG A 98 -15.63 -9.24 -7.47
N LYS A 99 -15.94 -8.03 -6.97
CA LYS A 99 -15.20 -7.37 -5.89
C LYS A 99 -15.24 -8.13 -4.55
N ASP A 100 -16.25 -8.98 -4.34
CA ASP A 100 -16.38 -9.81 -3.13
C ASP A 100 -15.31 -10.91 -3.06
N ASP A 101 -14.73 -11.30 -4.20
CA ASP A 101 -13.68 -12.31 -4.31
C ASP A 101 -12.26 -11.75 -4.10
N LEU A 102 -12.14 -10.45 -3.81
CA LEU A 102 -10.86 -9.82 -3.56
C LEU A 102 -10.28 -10.26 -2.21
N SER A 103 -8.99 -10.56 -2.22
CA SER A 103 -8.14 -10.65 -1.03
C SER A 103 -7.17 -9.47 -1.06
N TRP A 104 -6.95 -8.84 0.08
CA TRP A 104 -6.13 -7.64 0.16
C TRP A 104 -5.24 -7.62 1.41
N ILE A 105 -4.12 -6.94 1.27
CA ILE A 105 -3.27 -6.51 2.39
C ILE A 105 -3.22 -5.00 2.31
N SER A 106 -3.93 -4.32 3.21
CA SER A 106 -3.83 -2.87 3.34
C SER A 106 -2.64 -2.53 4.21
N MET A 107 -1.80 -1.60 3.76
CA MET A 107 -0.55 -1.32 4.46
C MET A 107 -0.16 0.15 4.42
N ILE A 108 0.64 0.57 5.39
CA ILE A 108 1.25 1.91 5.48
C ILE A 108 2.73 1.73 5.78
N ARG A 109 3.60 2.28 4.93
CA ARG A 109 5.05 2.20 5.12
C ARG A 109 5.47 2.77 6.48
N LEU A 110 6.39 2.07 7.14
CA LEU A 110 7.02 2.51 8.37
C LEU A 110 8.36 3.20 8.08
N PRO A 111 8.74 4.24 8.83
CA PRO A 111 10.13 4.69 8.92
C PRO A 111 11.04 3.56 9.39
N ASP A 112 12.28 3.52 8.88
CA ASP A 112 13.24 2.45 9.17
C ASP A 112 13.65 2.37 10.65
N PHE A 113 13.43 3.43 11.43
CA PHE A 113 13.68 3.43 12.88
C PHE A 113 12.56 2.80 13.71
N ILE A 114 11.40 2.49 13.12
CA ILE A 114 10.29 1.84 13.82
C ILE A 114 10.56 0.33 13.88
N THR A 115 10.53 -0.19 15.09
CA THR A 115 10.70 -1.62 15.36
C THR A 115 9.35 -2.31 15.57
N GLU A 116 9.34 -3.64 15.50
CA GLU A 116 8.16 -4.44 15.87
C GLU A 116 7.69 -4.16 17.30
N ALA A 117 8.62 -3.97 18.24
CA ALA A 117 8.30 -3.62 19.63
C ALA A 117 7.57 -2.26 19.74
N ASP A 118 7.92 -1.30 18.88
CA ASP A 118 7.23 0.00 18.84
C ASP A 118 5.82 -0.14 18.26
N VAL A 119 5.63 -1.04 17.29
CA VAL A 119 4.30 -1.37 16.75
C VAL A 119 3.42 -2.01 17.82
N GLN A 120 3.95 -2.99 18.57
CA GLN A 120 3.22 -3.63 19.68
C GLN A 120 2.84 -2.61 20.76
N TRP A 121 3.76 -1.70 21.11
CA TRP A 121 3.44 -0.60 22.01
C TRP A 121 2.29 0.28 21.48
N ALA A 122 2.32 0.63 20.18
CA ALA A 122 1.30 1.49 19.60
C ALA A 122 -0.07 0.81 19.55
N ILE A 123 -0.13 -0.49 19.25
CA ILE A 123 -1.35 -1.31 19.31
C ILE A 123 -1.97 -1.26 20.72
N ALA A 124 -1.15 -1.54 21.75
CA ALA A 124 -1.61 -1.48 23.13
C ALA A 124 -2.11 -0.08 23.54
N GLU A 125 -1.44 0.97 23.06
CA GLU A 125 -1.80 2.35 23.34
C GLU A 125 -3.11 2.77 22.64
N VAL A 126 -3.37 2.30 21.41
CA VAL A 126 -4.65 2.49 20.72
C VAL A 126 -5.77 1.78 21.47
N GLN A 127 -5.58 0.52 21.86
CA GLN A 127 -6.54 -0.24 22.65
C GLN A 127 -6.87 0.50 23.96
N ARG A 128 -5.85 0.96 24.66
CA ARG A 128 -6.01 1.67 25.95
C ARG A 128 -6.78 2.98 25.81
N LYS A 129 -6.49 3.78 24.76
CA LYS A 129 -7.06 5.13 24.59
C LYS A 129 -8.38 5.17 23.85
N LYS A 130 -8.55 4.29 22.84
CA LYS A 130 -9.68 4.35 21.91
C LYS A 130 -10.60 3.13 22.03
N GLN A 131 -10.23 2.13 22.83
CA GLN A 131 -10.95 0.84 22.94
C GLN A 131 -11.13 0.16 21.55
N LEU A 132 -10.21 0.43 20.63
CA LEU A 132 -10.19 -0.16 19.30
C LEU A 132 -9.24 -1.35 19.28
N ASP A 133 -9.76 -2.54 19.02
CA ASP A 133 -8.96 -3.74 18.84
C ASP A 133 -8.15 -3.65 17.54
N CYS A 134 -6.83 -3.64 17.67
CA CYS A 134 -5.87 -3.61 16.57
C CYS A 134 -4.97 -4.87 16.58
N SER A 135 -5.44 -5.99 17.15
CA SER A 135 -4.66 -7.22 17.29
C SER A 135 -4.29 -7.86 15.94
N ASP A 136 -5.01 -7.52 14.88
CA ASP A 136 -4.75 -7.95 13.50
C ASP A 136 -3.78 -7.02 12.72
N VAL A 137 -3.31 -5.92 13.34
CA VAL A 137 -2.27 -5.07 12.75
C VAL A 137 -0.91 -5.71 12.99
N GLU A 138 -0.19 -5.98 11.92
CA GLU A 138 1.13 -6.63 11.96
C GLU A 138 2.25 -5.67 11.53
N PHE A 139 3.47 -5.94 12.04
CA PHE A 139 4.71 -5.44 11.46
C PHE A 139 5.09 -6.35 10.30
N PHE A 140 5.01 -5.83 9.08
CA PHE A 140 5.16 -6.60 7.85
C PHE A 140 6.39 -6.13 7.07
N THR A 141 7.26 -7.07 6.71
CA THR A 141 8.37 -6.81 5.79
C THR A 141 7.99 -7.32 4.41
N TYR A 142 8.02 -6.42 3.41
CA TYR A 142 7.72 -6.75 2.03
C TYR A 142 8.94 -6.51 1.15
N ASP A 143 9.38 -7.58 0.48
CA ASP A 143 10.43 -7.57 -0.55
C ASP A 143 9.76 -7.67 -1.92
N GLU A 144 9.56 -6.52 -2.54
CA GLU A 144 8.85 -6.43 -3.82
C GLU A 144 9.76 -6.73 -5.02
N GLY A 145 11.05 -6.35 -4.94
CA GLY A 145 12.06 -6.60 -5.96
C GLY A 145 11.79 -5.90 -7.28
N LEU A 146 12.11 -6.55 -8.40
CA LEU A 146 11.93 -5.97 -9.74
C LEU A 146 10.45 -5.88 -10.11
N CYS A 147 10.00 -4.65 -10.43
CA CYS A 147 8.63 -4.33 -10.80
C CYS A 147 8.59 -3.45 -12.04
N VAL A 148 7.46 -3.45 -12.74
CA VAL A 148 7.05 -2.34 -13.60
C VAL A 148 6.09 -1.45 -12.81
N GLN A 149 6.26 -0.14 -12.92
CA GLN A 149 5.38 0.82 -12.25
C GLN A 149 4.96 1.95 -13.18
N VAL A 150 3.82 2.57 -12.85
CA VAL A 150 3.27 3.70 -13.61
C VAL A 150 2.42 4.58 -12.69
N MET A 151 2.33 5.88 -13.01
CA MET A 151 1.32 6.77 -12.41
C MET A 151 0.02 6.66 -13.19
N HIS A 152 -0.98 6.01 -12.60
CA HIS A 152 -2.35 6.05 -13.06
C HIS A 152 -3.03 7.34 -12.60
N ILE A 153 -3.79 8.00 -13.51
CA ILE A 153 -4.60 9.18 -13.21
C ILE A 153 -6.01 8.92 -13.71
N GLY A 154 -6.96 8.83 -12.79
CA GLY A 154 -8.36 8.54 -13.12
C GLY A 154 -9.03 7.68 -12.05
N SER A 155 -10.19 7.12 -12.39
CA SER A 155 -10.92 6.19 -11.55
C SER A 155 -10.22 4.84 -11.49
N TYR A 156 -10.43 4.10 -10.42
CA TYR A 156 -9.97 2.71 -10.32
C TYR A 156 -10.56 1.82 -11.43
N ASP A 157 -11.79 2.10 -11.90
CA ASP A 157 -12.42 1.35 -12.99
C ASP A 157 -11.73 1.58 -14.36
N SER A 158 -10.86 2.60 -14.50
CA SER A 158 -10.05 2.84 -15.69
C SER A 158 -8.63 2.25 -15.63
N GLU A 159 -8.26 1.60 -14.55
CA GLU A 159 -6.96 0.93 -14.39
C GLU A 159 -6.66 -0.17 -15.43
N PRO A 160 -7.65 -0.93 -15.95
CA PRO A 160 -7.41 -1.92 -17.00
C PRO A 160 -6.67 -1.37 -18.22
N GLU A 161 -6.96 -0.13 -18.64
CA GLU A 161 -6.26 0.52 -19.76
C GLU A 161 -4.79 0.79 -19.43
N THR A 162 -4.51 1.19 -18.19
CA THR A 162 -3.16 1.43 -17.71
C THR A 162 -2.37 0.11 -17.58
N ILE A 163 -3.01 -0.95 -17.09
CA ILE A 163 -2.41 -2.29 -16.98
C ILE A 163 -2.09 -2.84 -18.37
N ALA A 164 -2.96 -2.64 -19.36
CA ALA A 164 -2.69 -3.04 -20.75
C ALA A 164 -1.45 -2.34 -21.33
N GLN A 165 -1.24 -1.05 -21.02
CA GLN A 165 -0.02 -0.32 -21.40
C GLN A 165 1.22 -0.89 -20.71
N MET A 166 1.11 -1.29 -19.42
CA MET A 166 2.21 -1.94 -18.70
C MET A 166 2.57 -3.27 -19.34
N THR A 167 1.59 -4.08 -19.72
CA THR A 167 1.80 -5.38 -20.38
C THR A 167 2.51 -5.22 -21.74
N THR A 168 2.10 -4.24 -22.55
CA THR A 168 2.77 -3.92 -23.81
C THR A 168 4.23 -3.53 -23.58
N TYR A 169 4.48 -2.63 -22.63
CA TYR A 169 5.83 -2.23 -22.28
C TYR A 169 6.70 -3.40 -21.81
N LEU A 170 6.16 -4.32 -21.00
CA LEU A 170 6.91 -5.50 -20.53
C LEU A 170 7.38 -6.37 -21.71
N THR A 171 6.51 -6.58 -22.70
CA THR A 171 6.86 -7.34 -23.91
C THR A 171 8.03 -6.67 -24.65
N GLU A 172 8.03 -5.36 -24.79
CA GLU A 172 9.11 -4.59 -25.43
C GLU A 172 10.42 -4.66 -24.64
N GLN A 173 10.37 -4.83 -23.32
CA GLN A 173 11.53 -4.92 -22.43
C GLN A 173 12.06 -6.36 -22.24
N GLY A 174 11.47 -7.38 -22.88
CA GLY A 174 11.83 -8.78 -22.65
C GLY A 174 11.52 -9.24 -21.23
N CYS A 175 10.42 -8.77 -20.67
CA CYS A 175 9.96 -9.10 -19.33
C CYS A 175 8.54 -9.66 -19.38
N ILE A 176 8.18 -10.41 -18.34
CA ILE A 176 6.80 -10.86 -18.09
C ILE A 176 6.41 -10.56 -16.65
N ALA A 177 5.12 -10.46 -16.39
CA ALA A 177 4.59 -10.41 -15.03
C ALA A 177 4.97 -11.67 -14.26
N ASP A 178 5.30 -11.51 -12.97
CA ASP A 178 5.80 -12.58 -12.10
C ASP A 178 4.98 -12.63 -10.80
N HIS A 179 3.66 -12.79 -10.95
CA HIS A 179 2.78 -12.94 -9.80
C HIS A 179 3.05 -14.25 -9.06
N SER A 180 2.99 -14.20 -7.73
CA SER A 180 3.16 -15.34 -6.84
C SER A 180 2.32 -15.13 -5.57
N GLU A 181 2.37 -16.03 -4.61
CA GLU A 181 1.70 -15.86 -3.31
C GLU A 181 2.26 -14.66 -2.52
N THR A 182 3.51 -14.28 -2.76
CA THR A 182 4.21 -13.21 -2.05
C THR A 182 4.45 -11.96 -2.88
N ARG A 183 4.30 -12.03 -4.20
CA ARG A 183 4.50 -10.91 -5.14
C ARG A 183 3.24 -10.73 -5.97
N ILE A 184 2.40 -9.78 -5.58
CA ILE A 184 1.08 -9.55 -6.15
C ILE A 184 0.91 -8.11 -6.61
N HIS A 185 -0.17 -7.80 -7.26
CA HIS A 185 -0.52 -6.45 -7.70
C HIS A 185 -0.51 -5.47 -6.54
N HIS A 186 0.19 -4.34 -6.70
CA HIS A 186 0.40 -3.33 -5.67
C HIS A 186 -0.09 -1.95 -6.13
N GLU A 187 -0.89 -1.31 -5.31
CA GLU A 187 -1.40 0.05 -5.52
C GLU A 187 -0.98 0.98 -4.38
N ILE A 188 -0.57 2.20 -4.72
CA ILE A 188 -0.23 3.25 -3.73
C ILE A 188 -1.15 4.44 -3.97
N TYR A 189 -1.97 4.78 -2.98
CA TYR A 189 -3.02 5.79 -3.10
C TYR A 189 -2.50 7.17 -2.71
N LEU A 190 -2.19 8.00 -3.71
CA LEU A 190 -1.63 9.35 -3.49
C LEU A 190 -2.69 10.42 -3.30
N SER A 191 -3.93 10.13 -3.66
CA SER A 191 -5.09 11.00 -3.51
C SER A 191 -6.11 10.41 -2.55
N ASP A 192 -6.74 11.26 -1.75
CA ASP A 192 -7.90 10.88 -0.94
C ASP A 192 -9.16 10.94 -1.82
N PRO A 193 -9.82 9.80 -2.13
CA PRO A 193 -10.99 9.76 -3.02
C PRO A 193 -12.20 10.52 -2.46
N ARG A 194 -12.21 10.83 -1.17
CA ARG A 194 -13.25 11.65 -0.54
C ARG A 194 -13.10 13.15 -0.79
N LYS A 195 -11.91 13.58 -1.28
CA LYS A 195 -11.54 14.99 -1.47
C LYS A 195 -11.19 15.35 -2.89
N ALA A 196 -10.65 14.41 -3.65
CA ALA A 196 -10.25 14.61 -5.03
C ALA A 196 -11.37 14.18 -5.98
N ALA A 197 -11.57 14.94 -7.06
CA ALA A 197 -12.45 14.50 -8.14
C ALA A 197 -11.90 13.23 -8.80
N THR A 198 -12.79 12.32 -9.19
CA THR A 198 -12.44 10.97 -9.64
C THR A 198 -11.42 10.98 -10.78
N GLU A 199 -11.56 11.88 -11.76
CA GLU A 199 -10.65 12.04 -12.90
C GLU A 199 -9.26 12.60 -12.53
N LYS A 200 -9.08 13.01 -11.28
CA LYS A 200 -7.80 13.55 -10.73
C LYS A 200 -7.16 12.64 -9.70
N LEU A 201 -7.77 11.50 -9.41
CA LEU A 201 -7.18 10.52 -8.51
C LEU A 201 -5.82 10.07 -9.07
N LYS A 202 -4.87 9.85 -8.18
CA LYS A 202 -3.51 9.41 -8.51
C LYS A 202 -3.21 8.15 -7.72
N THR A 203 -2.92 7.10 -8.47
CA THR A 203 -2.50 5.80 -7.92
C THR A 203 -1.20 5.39 -8.59
N VAL A 204 -0.21 4.97 -7.83
CA VAL A 204 0.91 4.24 -8.41
C VAL A 204 0.48 2.79 -8.51
N ILE A 205 0.54 2.23 -9.71
CA ILE A 205 0.31 0.81 -9.95
C ILE A 205 1.68 0.15 -10.15
N ARG A 206 1.92 -0.96 -9.43
CA ARG A 206 3.09 -1.83 -9.59
C ARG A 206 2.68 -3.25 -9.87
N ILE A 207 3.41 -3.89 -10.75
CA ILE A 207 3.29 -5.31 -11.07
C ILE A 207 4.68 -5.93 -10.95
N PRO A 208 4.83 -7.01 -10.18
CA PRO A 208 6.09 -7.72 -10.09
C PRO A 208 6.43 -8.37 -11.43
N VAL A 209 7.71 -8.36 -11.80
CA VAL A 209 8.15 -8.85 -13.10
C VAL A 209 9.43 -9.69 -12.99
N LYS A 210 9.66 -10.52 -14.03
CA LYS A 210 10.93 -11.18 -14.25
C LYS A 210 11.35 -11.04 -15.71
N ARG A 211 12.66 -11.13 -15.95
CA ARG A 211 13.23 -11.18 -17.31
C ARG A 211 13.02 -12.56 -17.94
N ILE A 212 12.77 -12.57 -19.24
CA ILE A 212 12.68 -13.81 -20.05
C ILE A 212 14.08 -14.28 -20.40
#